data_20f258cffa938b3ab7e38ffb24646ffd
#
_entry.id   20f258cffa938b3ab7e38ffb24646ffd
#
_cell.length_a   1.000
_cell.length_b   1.000
_cell.length_c   1.000
_cell.angle_alpha   90.00
_cell.angle_beta   90.00
_cell.angle_gamma   90.00
#
_symmetry.space_group_name_H-M   'P 1'
#
loop_
_entity.id
_entity.type
_entity.pdbx_description
1 polymer ?
#
loop_
_entity_poly.entity_id
_entity_poly.type
_entity_poly.pdbx_seq_one_letter_code
_entity_poly.pdbx_strand_id
1 'polypeptide(L)'
;AAHQTKVRKLLFLGSSCVYPKMASQPLAEAAILTGALEPTNEPYAIAKIAGIKLCEAYRDQHGDNFISAMPTNLYGPGDNYDLQNSHVIPALMRKFHEAKAQGATTVTCWGSGSPRREFLHVEDLADACLFLMQEYNDKPLVNVGTGEDLPIKALAETIQTIVGFEGDIIWDTTKPDGTPRKLMNCERIHALGWTHR
;
A
#
# COMPACT_ATOMS: atom_id res chain seq x y z
N ALA A 1 -2.83 25.95 6.41
CA ALA A 1 -1.94 25.99 7.59
C ALA A 1 -0.47 25.97 7.15
N ALA A 2 0.09 24.90 6.55
CA ALA A 2 1.52 24.74 6.24
C ALA A 2 2.12 25.94 5.44
N HIS A 3 1.45 26.40 4.38
CA HIS A 3 1.85 27.59 3.63
C HIS A 3 1.87 28.86 4.52
N GLN A 4 0.82 29.09 5.31
CA GLN A 4 0.70 30.28 6.19
C GLN A 4 1.78 30.29 7.28
N THR A 5 2.16 29.13 7.80
CA THR A 5 3.22 28.99 8.82
C THR A 5 4.62 28.87 8.21
N LYS A 6 4.73 28.96 6.89
CA LYS A 6 5.99 28.96 6.12
C LYS A 6 6.87 27.74 6.45
N VAL A 7 6.27 26.54 6.53
CA VAL A 7 7.07 25.33 6.68
C VAL A 7 8.03 25.18 5.49
N ARG A 8 9.26 24.78 5.74
CA ARG A 8 10.28 24.64 4.68
C ARG A 8 9.94 23.55 3.67
N LYS A 9 9.28 22.48 4.12
CA LYS A 9 8.90 21.34 3.29
C LYS A 9 7.73 20.60 3.90
N LEU A 10 6.88 20.01 3.07
CA LEU A 10 5.78 19.13 3.48
C LEU A 10 5.81 17.87 2.62
N LEU A 11 5.70 16.71 3.26
CA LEU A 11 5.46 15.44 2.59
C LEU A 11 4.01 15.02 2.83
N PHE A 12 3.25 14.87 1.75
CA PHE A 12 1.89 14.33 1.78
C PHE A 12 1.91 12.84 1.41
N LEU A 13 1.36 12.00 2.29
CA LEU A 13 1.20 10.57 2.01
C LEU A 13 -0.12 10.32 1.29
N GLY A 14 -0.01 9.91 0.03
CA GLY A 14 -1.12 9.39 -0.76
C GLY A 14 -1.44 7.93 -0.39
N SER A 15 -1.89 7.18 -1.39
CA SER A 15 -2.16 5.75 -1.30
C SER A 15 -2.20 5.16 -2.70
N SER A 16 -1.81 3.92 -2.89
CA SER A 16 -1.94 3.20 -4.17
C SER A 16 -3.39 3.09 -4.68
N CYS A 17 -4.38 3.40 -3.83
CA CYS A 17 -5.79 3.47 -4.22
C CYS A 17 -6.13 4.63 -5.17
N VAL A 18 -5.25 5.63 -5.32
CA VAL A 18 -5.44 6.76 -6.25
C VAL A 18 -5.31 6.37 -7.72
N TYR A 19 -4.73 5.21 -7.99
CA TYR A 19 -4.60 4.70 -9.35
C TYR A 19 -5.88 4.03 -9.84
N PRO A 20 -6.20 4.16 -11.14
CA PRO A 20 -7.36 3.50 -11.72
C PRO A 20 -7.34 1.98 -11.49
N LYS A 21 -8.53 1.40 -11.28
CA LYS A 21 -8.69 -0.05 -11.05
C LYS A 21 -8.03 -0.89 -12.13
N MET A 22 -8.13 -0.45 -13.38
CA MET A 22 -7.63 -1.17 -14.57
C MET A 22 -6.36 -0.53 -15.16
N ALA A 23 -5.62 0.25 -14.38
CA ALA A 23 -4.35 0.81 -14.84
C ALA A 23 -3.34 -0.29 -15.19
N SER A 24 -2.51 -0.02 -16.19
CA SER A 24 -1.41 -0.91 -16.58
C SER A 24 -0.46 -1.16 -15.42
N GLN A 25 0.05 -2.38 -15.34
CA GLN A 25 0.98 -2.80 -14.30
C GLN A 25 2.41 -2.91 -14.84
N PRO A 26 3.42 -2.49 -14.08
CA PRO A 26 3.34 -1.84 -12.78
C PRO A 26 2.74 -0.43 -12.84
N LEU A 27 2.12 0.02 -11.74
CA LEU A 27 1.44 1.31 -11.63
C LEU A 27 2.45 2.47 -11.68
N ALA A 28 2.50 3.18 -12.80
CA ALA A 28 3.33 4.37 -12.94
C ALA A 28 2.65 5.59 -12.29
N GLU A 29 3.45 6.53 -11.79
CA GLU A 29 2.93 7.76 -11.15
C GLU A 29 2.05 8.60 -12.09
N ALA A 30 2.32 8.55 -13.39
CA ALA A 30 1.51 9.23 -14.40
C ALA A 30 0.10 8.63 -14.59
N ALA A 31 -0.19 7.46 -14.04
CA ALA A 31 -1.49 6.81 -14.19
C ALA A 31 -2.60 7.45 -13.32
N ILE A 32 -2.28 8.37 -12.41
CA ILE A 32 -3.29 9.08 -11.62
C ILE A 32 -4.28 9.82 -12.52
N LEU A 33 -5.59 9.69 -12.25
CA LEU A 33 -6.70 10.31 -13.01
C LEU A 33 -6.83 9.86 -14.48
N THR A 34 -6.28 8.72 -14.87
CA THR A 34 -6.38 8.22 -16.25
C THR A 34 -7.55 7.24 -16.46
N GLY A 35 -8.33 6.95 -15.44
CA GLY A 35 -9.46 6.03 -15.53
C GLY A 35 -10.25 5.93 -14.23
N ALA A 36 -11.28 5.07 -14.22
CA ALA A 36 -12.16 4.86 -13.06
C ALA A 36 -11.42 4.23 -11.88
N LEU A 37 -11.72 4.71 -10.68
CA LEU A 37 -11.20 4.19 -9.42
C LEU A 37 -11.90 2.88 -9.01
N GLU A 38 -11.36 2.19 -8.00
CA GLU A 38 -12.05 1.06 -7.38
C GLU A 38 -13.26 1.58 -6.58
N PRO A 39 -14.52 1.18 -6.92
CA PRO A 39 -15.72 1.78 -6.30
C PRO A 39 -15.79 1.63 -4.78
N THR A 40 -15.24 0.53 -4.23
CA THR A 40 -15.34 0.25 -2.78
C THR A 40 -14.54 1.21 -1.91
N ASN A 41 -13.55 1.90 -2.48
CA ASN A 41 -12.71 2.88 -1.76
C ASN A 41 -12.57 4.22 -2.49
N GLU A 42 -13.45 4.48 -3.46
CA GLU A 42 -13.43 5.70 -4.28
C GLU A 42 -13.42 7.00 -3.45
N PRO A 43 -14.27 7.18 -2.40
CA PRO A 43 -14.24 8.39 -1.60
C PRO A 43 -12.88 8.66 -0.93
N TYR A 44 -12.24 7.60 -0.42
CA TYR A 44 -10.91 7.69 0.14
C TYR A 44 -9.86 8.05 -0.92
N ALA A 45 -9.91 7.40 -2.08
CA ALA A 45 -9.01 7.67 -3.19
C ALA A 45 -9.13 9.13 -3.68
N ILE A 46 -10.36 9.65 -3.83
CA ILE A 46 -10.61 11.04 -4.21
C ILE A 46 -10.01 12.01 -3.20
N ALA A 47 -10.18 11.76 -1.90
CA ALA A 47 -9.59 12.59 -0.85
C ALA A 47 -8.05 12.63 -0.95
N LYS A 48 -7.40 11.49 -1.23
CA LYS A 48 -5.96 11.42 -1.44
C LYS A 48 -5.50 12.10 -2.73
N ILE A 49 -6.25 11.96 -3.82
CA ILE A 49 -6.00 12.68 -5.08
C ILE A 49 -6.08 14.20 -4.86
N ALA A 50 -7.11 14.66 -4.15
CA ALA A 50 -7.25 16.07 -3.84
C ALA A 50 -6.06 16.62 -3.05
N GLY A 51 -5.55 15.88 -2.07
CA GLY A 51 -4.36 16.26 -1.31
C GLY A 51 -3.09 16.35 -2.17
N ILE A 52 -2.89 15.38 -3.09
CA ILE A 52 -1.77 15.40 -4.04
C ILE A 52 -1.86 16.64 -4.94
N LYS A 53 -3.04 16.89 -5.54
CA LYS A 53 -3.26 18.03 -6.43
C LYS A 53 -3.16 19.37 -5.70
N LEU A 54 -3.53 19.39 -4.42
CA LEU A 54 -3.34 20.59 -3.58
C LEU A 54 -1.85 20.86 -3.36
N CYS A 55 -1.02 19.84 -3.09
CA CYS A 55 0.42 20.01 -2.98
C CYS A 55 1.03 20.54 -4.28
N GLU A 56 0.63 19.98 -5.44
CA GLU A 56 1.06 20.46 -6.75
C GLU A 56 0.66 21.94 -6.98
N ALA A 57 -0.59 22.31 -6.65
CA ALA A 57 -1.09 23.66 -6.81
C ALA A 57 -0.33 24.69 -5.95
N TYR A 58 -0.03 24.35 -4.69
CA TYR A 58 0.77 25.23 -3.84
C TYR A 58 2.22 25.41 -4.34
N ARG A 59 2.80 24.36 -4.91
CA ARG A 59 4.11 24.48 -5.59
C ARG A 59 4.04 25.44 -6.77
N ASP A 60 3.03 25.29 -7.63
CA ASP A 60 2.89 26.11 -8.84
C ASP A 60 2.58 27.58 -8.53
N GLN A 61 1.73 27.83 -7.53
CA GLN A 61 1.29 29.19 -7.22
C GLN A 61 2.23 29.95 -6.29
N HIS A 62 2.88 29.25 -5.36
CA HIS A 62 3.62 29.87 -4.26
C HIS A 62 5.08 29.44 -4.16
N GLY A 63 5.51 28.46 -4.95
CA GLY A 63 6.87 27.91 -4.86
C GLY A 63 7.10 27.06 -3.59
N ASP A 64 6.03 26.64 -2.90
CA ASP A 64 6.15 25.83 -1.69
C ASP A 64 6.77 24.46 -2.01
N ASN A 65 7.69 24.00 -1.17
CA ASN A 65 8.29 22.67 -1.34
C ASN A 65 7.39 21.58 -0.73
N PHE A 66 6.23 21.38 -1.35
CA PHE A 66 5.27 20.33 -0.97
C PHE A 66 5.41 19.15 -1.93
N ILE A 67 5.78 18.00 -1.41
CA ILE A 67 5.99 16.75 -2.16
C ILE A 67 4.94 15.71 -1.78
N SER A 68 4.72 14.72 -2.65
CA SER A 68 3.77 13.64 -2.41
C SER A 68 4.42 12.29 -2.63
N ALA A 69 4.20 11.35 -1.70
CA ALA A 69 4.63 9.97 -1.81
C ALA A 69 3.44 9.02 -1.80
N MET A 70 3.55 7.95 -2.58
CA MET A 70 2.51 6.95 -2.80
C MET A 70 2.97 5.60 -2.25
N PRO A 71 2.69 5.29 -0.96
CA PRO A 71 3.06 4.01 -0.41
C PRO A 71 2.21 2.87 -0.98
N THR A 72 2.83 1.69 -1.11
CA THR A 72 2.14 0.43 -1.34
C THR A 72 1.43 -0.07 -0.07
N ASN A 73 0.99 -1.35 -0.03
CA ASN A 73 0.34 -1.88 1.17
C ASN A 73 1.38 -2.03 2.30
N LEU A 74 1.08 -1.46 3.44
CA LEU A 74 1.96 -1.46 4.59
C LEU A 74 1.63 -2.59 5.56
N TYR A 75 2.62 -3.03 6.29
CA TYR A 75 2.48 -3.95 7.42
C TYR A 75 3.57 -3.67 8.46
N GLY A 76 3.34 -4.10 9.70
CA GLY A 76 4.34 -3.98 10.75
C GLY A 76 3.77 -3.95 12.16
N PRO A 77 4.61 -3.70 13.17
CA PRO A 77 4.17 -3.58 14.56
C PRO A 77 3.11 -2.51 14.76
N GLY A 78 2.09 -2.80 15.58
CA GLY A 78 1.01 -1.85 15.85
C GLY A 78 -0.11 -1.83 14.81
N ASP A 79 -0.13 -2.78 13.87
CA ASP A 79 -1.20 -2.89 12.86
C ASP A 79 -2.55 -3.25 13.50
N ASN A 80 -3.63 -3.08 12.72
CA ASN A 80 -4.99 -3.44 13.13
C ASN A 80 -5.26 -4.91 12.86
N TYR A 81 -5.52 -5.70 13.91
CA TYR A 81 -5.81 -7.14 13.82
C TYR A 81 -7.31 -7.46 13.85
N ASP A 82 -8.21 -6.49 13.71
CA ASP A 82 -9.65 -6.74 13.64
C ASP A 82 -10.01 -7.55 12.39
N LEU A 83 -10.71 -8.71 12.57
CA LEU A 83 -11.00 -9.63 11.47
C LEU A 83 -11.97 -9.09 10.41
N GLN A 84 -12.71 -8.02 10.72
CA GLN A 84 -13.67 -7.41 9.79
C GLN A 84 -13.08 -6.21 9.04
N ASN A 85 -12.14 -5.48 9.68
CA ASN A 85 -11.67 -4.18 9.19
C ASN A 85 -10.15 -4.12 9.00
N SER A 86 -9.40 -5.21 9.22
CA SER A 86 -7.95 -5.24 9.05
C SER A 86 -7.52 -5.51 7.60
N HIS A 87 -6.29 -5.13 7.30
CA HIS A 87 -5.64 -5.52 6.04
C HIS A 87 -5.26 -7.01 6.03
N VAL A 88 -4.89 -7.52 4.86
CA VAL A 88 -4.72 -8.96 4.61
C VAL A 88 -3.65 -9.62 5.49
N ILE A 89 -2.48 -8.98 5.68
CA ILE A 89 -1.41 -9.56 6.52
C ILE A 89 -1.86 -9.74 7.97
N PRO A 90 -2.31 -8.69 8.70
CA PRO A 90 -2.75 -8.86 10.08
C PRO A 90 -3.96 -9.78 10.21
N ALA A 91 -4.89 -9.79 9.24
CA ALA A 91 -6.01 -10.71 9.23
C ALA A 91 -5.55 -12.18 9.14
N LEU A 92 -4.62 -12.50 8.25
CA LEU A 92 -4.06 -13.85 8.10
C LEU A 92 -3.26 -14.25 9.34
N MET A 93 -2.40 -13.38 9.86
CA MET A 93 -1.64 -13.64 11.09
C MET A 93 -2.57 -14.01 12.25
N ARG A 94 -3.61 -13.22 12.46
CA ARG A 94 -4.59 -13.48 13.52
C ARG A 94 -5.33 -14.78 13.30
N LYS A 95 -5.83 -15.03 12.09
CA LYS A 95 -6.57 -16.27 11.76
C LYS A 95 -5.73 -17.52 12.03
N PHE A 96 -4.50 -17.57 11.55
CA PHE A 96 -3.62 -18.71 11.76
C PHE A 96 -3.20 -18.86 13.22
N HIS A 97 -2.93 -17.76 13.91
CA HIS A 97 -2.58 -17.79 15.33
C HIS A 97 -3.74 -18.33 16.17
N GLU A 98 -4.96 -17.82 15.99
CA GLU A 98 -6.15 -18.29 16.73
C GLU A 98 -6.48 -19.75 16.40
N ALA A 99 -6.40 -20.15 15.13
CA ALA A 99 -6.62 -21.53 14.70
C ALA A 99 -5.63 -22.50 15.36
N LYS A 100 -4.33 -22.14 15.38
CA LYS A 100 -3.31 -22.92 16.07
C LYS A 100 -3.60 -23.03 17.58
N ALA A 101 -3.92 -21.93 18.23
CA ALA A 101 -4.21 -21.90 19.67
C ALA A 101 -5.44 -22.75 20.05
N GLN A 102 -6.42 -22.86 19.14
CA GLN A 102 -7.65 -23.62 19.33
C GLN A 102 -7.54 -25.09 18.86
N GLY A 103 -6.42 -25.50 18.28
CA GLY A 103 -6.23 -26.83 17.70
C GLY A 103 -7.15 -27.10 16.49
N ALA A 104 -7.51 -26.05 15.75
CA ALA A 104 -8.33 -26.18 14.55
C ALA A 104 -7.56 -26.91 13.44
N THR A 105 -8.28 -27.64 12.58
CA THR A 105 -7.69 -28.38 11.45
C THR A 105 -7.71 -27.57 10.15
N THR A 106 -8.46 -26.47 10.09
CA THR A 106 -8.59 -25.65 8.89
C THR A 106 -8.66 -24.15 9.20
N VAL A 107 -8.20 -23.31 8.26
CA VAL A 107 -8.40 -21.85 8.25
C VAL A 107 -9.05 -21.44 6.94
N THR A 108 -10.18 -20.72 7.02
CA THR A 108 -10.86 -20.19 5.83
C THR A 108 -10.32 -18.82 5.46
N CYS A 109 -9.76 -18.70 4.26
CA CYS A 109 -9.32 -17.47 3.61
C CYS A 109 -10.33 -17.04 2.54
N TRP A 110 -10.52 -15.74 2.36
CA TRP A 110 -11.47 -15.19 1.39
C TRP A 110 -10.88 -15.13 -0.02
N GLY A 111 -11.75 -15.34 -1.03
CA GLY A 111 -11.41 -15.26 -2.44
C GLY A 111 -10.71 -16.52 -2.95
N SER A 112 -10.04 -16.41 -4.09
CA SER A 112 -9.28 -17.50 -4.72
C SER A 112 -7.83 -17.59 -4.28
N GLY A 113 -7.31 -16.55 -3.64
CA GLY A 113 -5.88 -16.41 -3.33
C GLY A 113 -5.00 -16.04 -4.55
N SER A 114 -5.59 -15.88 -5.74
CA SER A 114 -4.85 -15.55 -6.97
C SER A 114 -4.43 -14.08 -7.09
N PRO A 115 -5.14 -13.07 -6.51
CA PRO A 115 -4.71 -11.68 -6.61
C PRO A 115 -3.29 -11.47 -6.09
N ARG A 116 -2.57 -10.57 -6.77
CA ARG A 116 -1.19 -10.26 -6.44
C ARG A 116 -1.11 -8.90 -5.74
N ARG A 117 -0.31 -8.84 -4.68
CA ARG A 117 -0.11 -7.61 -3.89
C ARG A 117 1.37 -7.43 -3.57
N GLU A 118 1.75 -6.20 -3.54
CA GLU A 118 3.02 -5.71 -3.03
C GLU A 118 2.87 -5.29 -1.58
N PHE A 119 3.88 -5.55 -0.75
CA PHE A 119 3.89 -5.18 0.67
C PHE A 119 5.22 -4.52 1.02
N LEU A 120 5.17 -3.52 1.91
CA LEU A 120 6.32 -2.81 2.43
C LEU A 120 6.24 -2.73 3.95
N HIS A 121 7.34 -3.00 4.64
CA HIS A 121 7.39 -2.85 6.09
C HIS A 121 7.27 -1.38 6.48
N VAL A 122 6.57 -1.08 7.57
CA VAL A 122 6.28 0.30 7.98
C VAL A 122 7.55 1.09 8.31
N GLU A 123 8.61 0.43 8.81
CA GLU A 123 9.90 1.08 9.07
C GLU A 123 10.62 1.47 7.78
N ASP A 124 10.50 0.67 6.71
CA ASP A 124 11.03 1.05 5.39
C ASP A 124 10.28 2.24 4.81
N LEU A 125 8.95 2.32 5.01
CA LEU A 125 8.21 3.53 4.64
C LEU A 125 8.70 4.75 5.45
N ALA A 126 8.93 4.60 6.75
CA ALA A 126 9.42 5.70 7.57
C ALA A 126 10.80 6.18 7.09
N ASP A 127 11.69 5.25 6.78
CA ASP A 127 13.00 5.55 6.19
C ASP A 127 12.88 6.25 4.83
N ALA A 128 12.00 5.75 3.93
CA ALA A 128 11.72 6.40 2.65
C ALA A 128 11.17 7.82 2.81
N CYS A 129 10.30 8.06 3.80
CA CYS A 129 9.79 9.39 4.10
C CYS A 129 10.92 10.36 4.53
N LEU A 130 11.82 9.92 5.40
CA LEU A 130 12.98 10.70 5.81
C LEU A 130 13.90 10.98 4.62
N PHE A 131 14.19 9.97 3.82
CA PHE A 131 14.97 10.11 2.59
C PHE A 131 14.35 11.14 1.63
N LEU A 132 13.06 11.03 1.33
CA LEU A 132 12.37 11.99 0.45
C LEU A 132 12.31 13.39 1.04
N MET A 133 12.21 13.53 2.35
CA MET A 133 12.27 14.84 3.01
C MET A 133 13.64 15.48 2.89
N GLN A 134 14.72 14.72 2.78
CA GLN A 134 16.08 15.22 2.62
C GLN A 134 16.45 15.46 1.15
N GLU A 135 16.19 14.47 0.29
CA GLU A 135 16.78 14.42 -1.04
C GLU A 135 15.82 14.84 -2.20
N TYR A 136 14.50 14.72 -2.02
CA TYR A 136 13.56 14.94 -3.12
C TYR A 136 12.86 16.28 -3.03
N ASN A 137 13.06 17.15 -4.03
CA ASN A 137 12.49 18.50 -4.09
C ASN A 137 11.63 18.75 -5.34
N ASP A 138 11.38 17.74 -6.17
CA ASP A 138 10.67 17.90 -7.42
C ASP A 138 9.14 17.81 -7.26
N LYS A 139 8.42 18.26 -8.30
CA LYS A 139 6.96 18.28 -8.32
C LYS A 139 6.31 16.90 -8.47
N PRO A 140 6.81 15.98 -9.33
CA PRO A 140 6.15 14.72 -9.53
C PRO A 140 6.00 13.92 -8.23
N LEU A 141 4.87 13.26 -8.06
CA LEU A 141 4.69 12.32 -6.95
C LEU A 141 5.65 11.12 -7.09
N VAL A 142 5.94 10.44 -5.98
CA VAL A 142 6.91 9.34 -5.93
C VAL A 142 6.22 8.09 -5.38
N ASN A 143 6.23 7.02 -6.15
CA ASN A 143 5.84 5.70 -5.67
C ASN A 143 6.88 5.16 -4.67
N VAL A 144 6.39 4.59 -3.56
CA VAL A 144 7.23 3.98 -2.52
C VAL A 144 6.77 2.55 -2.27
N GLY A 145 7.59 1.61 -2.63
CA GLY A 145 7.33 0.19 -2.52
C GLY A 145 8.59 -0.64 -2.76
N THR A 146 8.42 -1.95 -2.84
CA THR A 146 9.51 -2.89 -3.13
C THR A 146 9.74 -3.08 -4.63
N GLY A 147 8.71 -2.84 -5.46
CA GLY A 147 8.70 -3.21 -6.87
C GLY A 147 8.47 -4.71 -7.12
N GLU A 148 8.11 -5.47 -6.07
CA GLU A 148 7.86 -6.91 -6.14
C GLU A 148 6.49 -7.25 -5.55
N ASP A 149 5.78 -8.18 -6.17
CA ASP A 149 4.48 -8.64 -5.69
C ASP A 149 4.43 -10.18 -5.57
N LEU A 150 3.52 -10.66 -4.74
CA LEU A 150 3.24 -12.08 -4.59
C LEU A 150 1.74 -12.37 -4.56
N PRO A 151 1.30 -13.60 -4.95
CA PRO A 151 -0.08 -14.02 -4.80
C PRO A 151 -0.49 -14.06 -3.33
N ILE A 152 -1.75 -13.73 -3.02
CA ILE A 152 -2.28 -13.85 -1.64
C ILE A 152 -2.17 -15.29 -1.14
N LYS A 153 -2.26 -16.29 -2.02
CA LYS A 153 -2.06 -17.70 -1.67
C LYS A 153 -0.65 -17.93 -1.11
N ALA A 154 0.39 -17.46 -1.81
CA ALA A 154 1.78 -17.60 -1.34
C ALA A 154 2.02 -16.85 -0.02
N LEU A 155 1.41 -15.65 0.14
CA LEU A 155 1.44 -14.92 1.40
C LEU A 155 0.82 -15.74 2.55
N ALA A 156 -0.35 -16.34 2.32
CA ALA A 156 -1.04 -17.15 3.33
C ALA A 156 -0.19 -18.37 3.73
N GLU A 157 0.40 -19.08 2.77
CA GLU A 157 1.29 -20.22 3.00
C GLU A 157 2.55 -19.81 3.79
N THR A 158 3.11 -18.64 3.48
CA THR A 158 4.26 -18.08 4.23
C THR A 158 3.88 -17.79 5.68
N ILE A 159 2.75 -17.10 5.90
CA ILE A 159 2.28 -16.78 7.26
C ILE A 159 1.91 -18.05 8.03
N GLN A 160 1.24 -19.02 7.40
CA GLN A 160 0.96 -20.33 7.95
C GLN A 160 2.22 -20.99 8.49
N THR A 161 3.28 -21.03 7.68
CA THR A 161 4.58 -21.62 8.03
C THR A 161 5.23 -20.88 9.21
N ILE A 162 5.24 -19.54 9.19
CA ILE A 162 5.85 -18.72 10.25
C ILE A 162 5.10 -18.89 11.58
N VAL A 163 3.78 -18.93 11.55
CA VAL A 163 2.94 -19.17 12.74
C VAL A 163 3.07 -20.62 13.22
N GLY A 164 3.42 -21.56 12.35
CA GLY A 164 3.48 -23.00 12.62
C GLY A 164 2.08 -23.59 12.79
N PHE A 165 1.14 -23.23 11.91
CA PHE A 165 -0.18 -23.86 11.83
C PHE A 165 -0.11 -25.03 10.85
N GLU A 166 -0.45 -26.23 11.32
CA GLU A 166 -0.30 -27.49 10.56
C GLU A 166 -1.58 -27.93 9.82
N GLY A 167 -2.70 -27.17 9.95
CA GLY A 167 -3.96 -27.47 9.27
C GLY A 167 -4.01 -26.98 7.83
N ASP A 168 -5.15 -27.21 7.17
CA ASP A 168 -5.38 -26.86 5.78
C ASP A 168 -5.90 -25.43 5.60
N ILE A 169 -5.52 -24.79 4.48
CA ILE A 169 -6.10 -23.51 4.03
C ILE A 169 -7.27 -23.78 3.10
N ILE A 170 -8.46 -23.32 3.46
CA ILE A 170 -9.68 -23.41 2.64
C ILE A 170 -9.96 -22.04 2.03
N TRP A 171 -10.17 -21.99 0.72
CA TRP A 171 -10.50 -20.76 -0.01
C TRP A 171 -12.00 -20.61 -0.23
N ASP A 172 -12.58 -19.56 0.35
CA ASP A 172 -14.00 -19.19 0.16
C ASP A 172 -14.14 -18.31 -1.10
N THR A 173 -14.32 -18.93 -2.24
CA THR A 173 -14.47 -18.25 -3.53
C THR A 173 -15.81 -17.54 -3.71
N THR A 174 -16.73 -17.62 -2.74
CA THR A 174 -17.94 -16.80 -2.73
C THR A 174 -17.65 -15.33 -2.38
N LYS A 175 -16.47 -15.06 -1.79
CA LYS A 175 -15.97 -13.73 -1.49
C LYS A 175 -15.19 -13.16 -2.67
N PRO A 176 -15.32 -11.84 -2.96
CA PRO A 176 -14.65 -11.24 -4.09
C PRO A 176 -13.11 -11.19 -3.91
N ASP A 177 -12.39 -11.36 -5.00
CA ASP A 177 -10.92 -11.22 -5.04
C ASP A 177 -10.41 -9.77 -5.01
N GLY A 178 -11.26 -8.81 -5.37
CA GLY A 178 -10.85 -7.41 -5.55
C GLY A 178 -10.02 -7.19 -6.84
N THR A 179 -9.14 -6.20 -6.82
CA THR A 179 -8.27 -5.88 -7.97
C THR A 179 -7.27 -7.02 -8.22
N PRO A 180 -7.11 -7.54 -9.46
CA PRO A 180 -6.26 -8.69 -9.75
C PRO A 180 -4.78 -8.48 -9.40
N ARG A 181 -4.24 -7.29 -9.65
CA ARG A 181 -2.84 -6.94 -9.35
C ARG A 181 -2.71 -5.50 -8.90
N LYS A 182 -1.84 -5.27 -7.91
CA LYS A 182 -1.36 -3.94 -7.50
C LYS A 182 0.14 -4.02 -7.26
N LEU A 183 0.90 -3.59 -8.24
CA LEU A 183 2.36 -3.48 -8.19
C LEU A 183 2.74 -2.04 -8.53
N MET A 184 3.56 -1.40 -7.72
CA MET A 184 4.05 -0.04 -7.97
C MET A 184 5.26 -0.05 -8.90
N ASN A 185 5.34 0.91 -9.82
CA ASN A 185 6.61 1.22 -10.46
C ASN A 185 7.42 2.10 -9.50
N CYS A 186 8.50 1.56 -8.96
CA CYS A 186 9.37 2.22 -7.98
C CYS A 186 10.68 2.74 -8.60
N GLU A 187 10.81 2.77 -9.94
CA GLU A 187 12.04 3.20 -10.62
C GLU A 187 12.51 4.59 -10.19
N ARG A 188 11.57 5.52 -9.94
CA ARG A 188 11.91 6.89 -9.54
C ARG A 188 12.63 6.94 -8.20
N ILE A 189 12.10 6.30 -7.16
CA ILE A 189 12.73 6.32 -5.84
C ILE A 189 14.04 5.53 -5.85
N HIS A 190 14.11 4.44 -6.60
CA HIS A 190 15.35 3.67 -6.78
C HIS A 190 16.42 4.49 -7.51
N ALA A 191 16.05 5.24 -8.54
CA ALA A 191 16.98 6.13 -9.27
C ALA A 191 17.50 7.29 -8.39
N LEU A 192 16.75 7.68 -7.36
CA LEU A 192 17.20 8.65 -6.35
C LEU A 192 18.20 8.03 -5.36
N GLY A 193 18.33 6.69 -5.31
CA GLY A 193 19.26 5.97 -4.45
C GLY A 193 18.65 5.31 -3.21
N TRP A 194 17.31 5.34 -3.03
CA TRP A 194 16.66 4.61 -1.94
C TRP A 194 16.23 3.21 -2.36
N THR A 195 16.45 2.24 -1.48
CA THR A 195 15.93 0.87 -1.58
C THR A 195 15.43 0.40 -0.21
N HIS A 196 14.40 -0.44 -0.19
CA HIS A 196 13.93 -1.12 1.02
C HIS A 196 14.98 -2.14 1.53
N ARG A 197 14.86 -2.55 2.80
CA ARG A 197 15.77 -3.51 3.47
C ARG A 197 15.27 -4.94 3.38
#